data_a5fe85532bffce1cd6cd540908c82187
#
_entry.id   a5fe85532bffce1cd6cd540908c82187
#
_cell.length_a   1.000
_cell.length_b   1.000
_cell.length_c   1.000
_cell.angle_alpha   90.00
_cell.angle_beta   90.00
_cell.angle_gamma   90.00
#
_symmetry.space_group_name_H-M   'P 1'
#
loop_
_entity.id
_entity.type
_entity.pdbx_description
1 polymer ?
#
loop_
_entity_poly.entity_id
_entity_poly.type
_entity_poly.pdbx_seq_one_letter_code
_entity_poly.pdbx_strand_id
1 'polypeptide(L)'
;MSATIWNNNYSFIKDEVKAMIVDRTAIFQNREHAAHLLGERLMVYKNADAVVVAVSGGGIHIGAYLAKLLQLRLEVIPCRKIKNPADEQKTIGAVSAEAVVFHEEEHNIPQDYIYHQIQLMQHAIQRQCKRYHKETLRQLLEDRIIILVDDLVMTGDTMLASIRTIRNYGPLEIIVAVPIVTPEGTRAIADEMDKILYLTIEPQPMGRVYKDFPDVAQEEVLEILRKSRSRTNPGEEFWSN
;
A
#
# COMPACT_ATOMS: atom_id res chain seq x y z
N MET A 1 17.02 5.97 13.93
CA MET A 1 17.23 7.05 12.91
C MET A 1 15.87 7.61 12.59
N SER A 2 15.66 8.93 12.69
CA SER A 2 14.35 9.54 12.45
C SER A 2 14.02 9.49 10.96
N ALA A 3 12.82 9.03 10.62
CA ALA A 3 12.30 9.02 9.25
C ALA A 3 12.35 10.42 8.65
N THR A 4 12.94 10.56 7.47
CA THR A 4 12.99 11.84 6.77
C THR A 4 11.65 12.08 6.11
N ILE A 5 10.87 13.01 6.66
CA ILE A 5 9.64 13.50 6.04
C ILE A 5 10.05 14.43 4.91
N TRP A 6 9.76 14.05 3.67
CA TRP A 6 9.96 14.92 2.50
C TRP A 6 8.93 16.05 2.52
N ASN A 7 9.32 17.17 3.15
CA ASN A 7 8.40 18.22 3.52
C ASN A 7 8.84 19.61 3.06
N ASN A 8 9.51 19.73 1.92
CA ASN A 8 10.04 21.04 1.49
C ASN A 8 9.09 21.90 0.64
N ASN A 9 7.80 21.53 0.48
CA ASN A 9 6.84 22.38 -0.24
C ASN A 9 5.42 22.30 0.36
N TYR A 10 5.31 22.33 1.70
CA TYR A 10 4.00 22.33 2.35
C TYR A 10 3.14 23.56 2.06
N SER A 11 3.74 24.69 1.79
CA SER A 11 3.00 25.91 1.42
C SER A 11 2.35 25.75 0.03
N PHE A 12 3.07 25.17 -0.94
CA PHE A 12 2.56 24.98 -2.31
C PHE A 12 1.45 23.94 -2.36
N ILE A 13 1.60 22.82 -1.62
CA ILE A 13 0.57 21.76 -1.57
C ILE A 13 -0.69 22.24 -0.85
N LYS A 14 -0.54 23.04 0.22
CA LYS A 14 -1.68 23.63 0.92
C LYS A 14 -2.51 24.54 0.02
N ASP A 15 -1.88 25.28 -0.85
CA ASP A 15 -2.56 26.27 -1.69
C ASP A 15 -3.19 25.62 -2.93
N GLU A 16 -2.55 24.63 -3.58
CA GLU A 16 -3.17 23.88 -4.68
C GLU A 16 -4.29 22.94 -4.21
N VAL A 17 -4.09 22.23 -3.10
CA VAL A 17 -5.15 21.40 -2.49
C VAL A 17 -6.26 22.25 -1.90
N LYS A 18 -5.96 23.44 -1.34
CA LYS A 18 -6.98 24.39 -0.92
C LYS A 18 -7.79 24.94 -2.10
N ALA A 19 -7.16 25.21 -3.24
CA ALA A 19 -7.87 25.62 -4.46
C ALA A 19 -8.80 24.53 -5.00
N MET A 20 -8.47 23.23 -4.78
CA MET A 20 -9.34 22.08 -5.11
C MET A 20 -10.41 21.80 -4.04
N ILE A 21 -10.24 22.25 -2.80
CA ILE A 21 -11.18 22.04 -1.67
C ILE A 21 -12.35 23.07 -1.67
N VAL A 22 -12.37 24.04 -2.55
CA VAL A 22 -13.43 25.06 -2.61
C VAL A 22 -14.80 24.50 -3.02
N ASP A 23 -14.83 23.32 -3.63
CA ASP A 23 -16.08 22.59 -3.85
C ASP A 23 -16.10 21.36 -2.92
N ARG A 24 -17.16 21.18 -2.12
CA ARG A 24 -17.36 20.06 -1.16
C ARG A 24 -17.49 18.68 -1.84
N THR A 25 -16.87 18.51 -2.99
CA THR A 25 -16.78 17.30 -3.81
C THR A 25 -15.45 16.60 -3.55
N ALA A 26 -15.39 15.30 -3.85
CA ALA A 26 -14.23 14.45 -3.62
C ALA A 26 -12.92 15.08 -4.12
N ILE A 27 -11.84 14.93 -3.35
CA ILE A 27 -10.50 15.48 -3.64
C ILE A 27 -9.93 14.86 -4.93
N PHE A 28 -10.14 13.53 -5.13
CA PHE A 28 -9.70 12.82 -6.31
C PHE A 28 -10.89 12.27 -7.11
N GLN A 29 -10.78 12.29 -8.44
CA GLN A 29 -11.79 11.67 -9.29
C GLN A 29 -11.85 10.15 -9.05
N ASN A 30 -10.70 9.51 -9.03
CA ASN A 30 -10.50 8.09 -8.80
C ASN A 30 -9.05 7.81 -8.38
N ARG A 31 -8.71 6.52 -8.18
CA ARG A 31 -7.35 6.08 -7.83
C ARG A 31 -6.30 6.44 -8.89
N GLU A 32 -6.66 6.43 -10.16
CA GLU A 32 -5.74 6.76 -11.26
C GLU A 32 -5.35 8.25 -11.25
N HIS A 33 -6.32 9.15 -11.00
CA HIS A 33 -6.04 10.58 -10.82
C HIS A 33 -5.09 10.82 -9.63
N ALA A 34 -5.33 10.17 -8.50
CA ALA A 34 -4.45 10.25 -7.33
C ALA A 34 -3.05 9.70 -7.63
N ALA A 35 -2.96 8.58 -8.34
CA ALA A 35 -1.69 7.97 -8.75
C ALA A 35 -0.89 8.88 -9.71
N HIS A 36 -1.56 9.62 -10.60
CA HIS A 36 -0.91 10.60 -11.47
C HIS A 36 -0.20 11.68 -10.65
N LEU A 37 -0.88 12.29 -9.69
CA LEU A 37 -0.32 13.33 -8.83
C LEU A 37 0.83 12.83 -7.94
N LEU A 38 0.74 11.58 -7.44
CA LEU A 38 1.87 10.94 -6.74
C LEU A 38 3.05 10.71 -7.68
N GLY A 39 2.77 10.26 -8.91
CA GLY A 39 3.76 9.92 -9.90
C GLY A 39 4.64 11.08 -10.29
N GLU A 40 4.10 12.29 -10.40
CA GLU A 40 4.88 13.51 -10.69
C GLU A 40 6.00 13.72 -9.66
N ARG A 41 5.74 13.42 -8.39
CA ARG A 41 6.71 13.57 -7.30
C ARG A 41 7.69 12.40 -7.19
N LEU A 42 7.34 11.26 -7.75
CA LEU A 42 8.16 10.04 -7.76
C LEU A 42 9.04 9.91 -9.01
N MET A 43 9.00 10.87 -9.94
CA MET A 43 9.77 10.84 -11.20
C MET A 43 11.28 10.68 -11.01
N VAL A 44 11.81 11.08 -9.85
CA VAL A 44 13.23 10.88 -9.48
C VAL A 44 13.61 9.38 -9.43
N TYR A 45 12.64 8.49 -9.23
CA TYR A 45 12.85 7.04 -9.18
C TYR A 45 12.60 6.35 -10.53
N LYS A 46 12.35 7.10 -11.61
CA LYS A 46 12.14 6.51 -12.93
C LYS A 46 13.39 5.75 -13.40
N ASN A 47 13.22 4.50 -13.81
CA ASN A 47 14.29 3.56 -14.19
C ASN A 47 15.33 3.30 -13.07
N ALA A 48 15.03 3.59 -11.81
CA ALA A 48 15.89 3.26 -10.69
C ALA A 48 15.88 1.75 -10.41
N ASP A 49 16.84 1.25 -9.62
CA ASP A 49 16.76 -0.10 -9.06
C ASP A 49 15.78 -0.12 -7.87
N ALA A 50 14.51 -0.02 -8.23
CA ALA A 50 13.40 0.09 -7.30
C ALA A 50 12.24 -0.81 -7.71
N VAL A 51 11.39 -1.16 -6.76
CA VAL A 51 10.17 -1.96 -6.98
C VAL A 51 8.98 -1.21 -6.40
N VAL A 52 7.91 -1.09 -7.18
CA VAL A 52 6.62 -0.63 -6.68
C VAL A 52 5.91 -1.84 -6.07
N VAL A 53 5.59 -1.76 -4.78
CA VAL A 53 4.87 -2.79 -4.05
C VAL A 53 3.51 -2.24 -3.61
N ALA A 54 2.43 -2.82 -4.14
CA ALA A 54 1.08 -2.42 -3.75
C ALA A 54 0.60 -3.27 -2.56
N VAL A 55 0.03 -2.64 -1.54
CA VAL A 55 -0.77 -3.36 -0.54
C VAL A 55 -2.02 -3.87 -1.25
N SER A 56 -2.39 -5.14 -1.01
CA SER A 56 -3.51 -5.79 -1.71
C SER A 56 -4.84 -5.06 -1.51
N GLY A 57 -5.65 -5.02 -2.55
CA GLY A 57 -6.88 -4.23 -2.60
C GLY A 57 -6.71 -2.98 -3.47
N GLY A 58 -7.17 -1.82 -3.01
CA GLY A 58 -7.17 -0.58 -3.78
C GLY A 58 -5.79 -0.07 -4.19
N GLY A 59 -4.75 -0.40 -3.42
CA GLY A 59 -3.36 -0.04 -3.73
C GLY A 59 -2.86 -0.55 -5.08
N ILE A 60 -3.45 -1.63 -5.62
CA ILE A 60 -3.01 -2.21 -6.91
C ILE A 60 -3.18 -1.25 -8.09
N HIS A 61 -4.25 -0.46 -8.13
CA HIS A 61 -4.47 0.51 -9.21
C HIS A 61 -3.43 1.63 -9.18
N ILE A 62 -3.14 2.13 -7.99
CA ILE A 62 -2.08 3.14 -7.78
C ILE A 62 -0.73 2.55 -8.16
N GLY A 63 -0.42 1.34 -7.65
CA GLY A 63 0.83 0.65 -7.96
C GLY A 63 1.03 0.39 -9.44
N ALA A 64 -0.01 -0.05 -10.15
CA ALA A 64 0.05 -0.31 -11.60
C ALA A 64 0.31 0.96 -12.42
N TYR A 65 -0.34 2.07 -12.04
CA TYR A 65 -0.12 3.36 -12.68
C TYR A 65 1.32 3.83 -12.46
N LEU A 66 1.79 3.82 -11.20
CA LEU A 66 3.13 4.27 -10.84
C LEU A 66 4.21 3.37 -11.46
N ALA A 67 4.07 2.05 -11.41
CA ALA A 67 5.02 1.14 -12.03
C ALA A 67 5.17 1.37 -13.54
N LYS A 68 4.04 1.62 -14.24
CA LYS A 68 4.05 1.98 -15.66
C LYS A 68 4.75 3.33 -15.91
N LEU A 69 4.40 4.36 -15.14
CA LEU A 69 4.93 5.71 -15.30
C LEU A 69 6.44 5.76 -15.02
N LEU A 70 6.87 5.09 -13.94
CA LEU A 70 8.26 5.07 -13.50
C LEU A 70 9.11 4.02 -14.20
N GLN A 71 8.49 3.15 -15.02
CA GLN A 71 9.15 2.02 -15.70
C GLN A 71 9.81 1.06 -14.69
N LEU A 72 9.10 0.76 -13.61
CA LEU A 72 9.50 -0.13 -12.53
C LEU A 72 8.67 -1.40 -12.53
N ARG A 73 9.21 -2.45 -11.88
CA ARG A 73 8.47 -3.68 -11.61
C ARG A 73 7.33 -3.41 -10.61
N LEU A 74 6.17 -4.04 -10.84
CA LEU A 74 5.05 -4.06 -9.91
C LEU A 74 4.99 -5.41 -9.19
N GLU A 75 4.90 -5.34 -7.87
CA GLU A 75 4.59 -6.49 -7.01
C GLU A 75 3.45 -6.16 -6.03
N VAL A 76 2.89 -7.17 -5.40
CA VAL A 76 1.78 -7.03 -4.44
C VAL A 76 2.13 -7.74 -3.15
N ILE A 77 1.90 -7.08 -2.02
CA ILE A 77 1.97 -7.69 -0.71
C ILE A 77 0.56 -7.93 -0.17
N PRO A 78 0.14 -9.21 0.00
CA PRO A 78 -1.15 -9.49 0.60
C PRO A 78 -1.16 -9.12 2.08
N CYS A 79 -2.21 -8.40 2.49
CA CYS A 79 -2.46 -8.05 3.88
C CYS A 79 -3.94 -8.23 4.20
N ARG A 80 -4.28 -8.57 5.43
CA ARG A 80 -5.65 -8.78 5.91
C ARG A 80 -5.85 -8.13 7.26
N LYS A 81 -6.99 -7.45 7.43
CA LYS A 81 -7.39 -6.84 8.70
C LYS A 81 -7.99 -7.90 9.63
N ILE A 82 -7.59 -7.89 10.89
CA ILE A 82 -8.23 -8.65 11.95
C ILE A 82 -9.42 -7.82 12.47
N LYS A 83 -10.62 -8.39 12.43
CA LYS A 83 -11.85 -7.73 12.86
C LYS A 83 -12.13 -8.02 14.32
N ASN A 84 -12.75 -7.05 15.02
CA ASN A 84 -13.26 -7.26 16.36
C ASN A 84 -14.50 -8.20 16.29
N PRO A 85 -14.56 -9.29 17.07
CA PRO A 85 -15.68 -10.23 17.02
C PRO A 85 -17.01 -9.63 17.50
N ALA A 86 -16.97 -8.57 18.31
CA ALA A 86 -18.17 -7.87 18.79
C ALA A 86 -18.60 -6.71 17.87
N ASP A 87 -17.70 -6.24 16.98
CA ASP A 87 -17.97 -5.16 16.01
C ASP A 87 -17.12 -5.36 14.76
N GLU A 88 -17.71 -5.94 13.74
CA GLU A 88 -17.01 -6.23 12.46
C GLU A 88 -16.53 -4.97 11.70
N GLN A 89 -17.04 -3.79 12.03
CA GLN A 89 -16.56 -2.54 11.45
C GLN A 89 -15.23 -2.11 12.07
N LYS A 90 -14.97 -2.52 13.32
CA LYS A 90 -13.73 -2.20 14.02
C LYS A 90 -12.61 -3.16 13.64
N THR A 91 -11.47 -2.61 13.27
CA THR A 91 -10.21 -3.35 13.03
C THR A 91 -9.39 -3.32 14.32
N ILE A 92 -8.84 -4.48 14.71
CA ILE A 92 -8.01 -4.64 15.91
C ILE A 92 -6.57 -5.00 15.57
N GLY A 93 -6.25 -5.05 14.29
CA GLY A 93 -4.92 -5.34 13.79
C GLY A 93 -4.92 -5.79 12.35
N ALA A 94 -3.75 -6.22 11.87
CA ALA A 94 -3.55 -6.74 10.52
C ALA A 94 -2.51 -7.85 10.48
N VAL A 95 -2.64 -8.72 9.48
CA VAL A 95 -1.71 -9.81 9.19
C VAL A 95 -1.18 -9.64 7.77
N SER A 96 0.14 -9.71 7.61
CA SER A 96 0.82 -9.84 6.33
C SER A 96 1.57 -11.18 6.27
N ALA A 97 2.43 -11.38 5.27
CA ALA A 97 3.09 -12.67 5.06
C ALA A 97 3.97 -13.11 6.23
N GLU A 98 4.71 -12.18 6.84
CA GLU A 98 5.66 -12.45 7.94
C GLU A 98 5.48 -11.54 9.15
N ALA A 99 4.41 -10.73 9.18
CA ALA A 99 4.17 -9.80 10.27
C ALA A 99 2.70 -9.79 10.70
N VAL A 100 2.51 -9.61 12.00
CA VAL A 100 1.21 -9.37 12.64
C VAL A 100 1.32 -8.06 13.42
N VAL A 101 0.35 -7.19 13.22
CA VAL A 101 0.15 -5.97 14.00
C VAL A 101 -1.14 -6.13 14.80
N PHE A 102 -1.11 -5.78 16.06
CA PHE A 102 -2.26 -5.91 16.95
C PHE A 102 -2.32 -4.73 17.91
N HIS A 103 -3.53 -4.24 18.21
CA HIS A 103 -3.76 -3.15 19.14
C HIS A 103 -3.79 -3.67 20.58
N GLU A 104 -2.83 -3.27 21.40
CA GLU A 104 -2.70 -3.73 22.79
C GLU A 104 -3.89 -3.31 23.70
N GLU A 105 -4.61 -2.25 23.31
CA GLU A 105 -5.74 -1.72 24.09
C GLU A 105 -7.01 -2.58 24.05
N GLU A 106 -7.04 -3.63 23.24
CA GLU A 106 -8.21 -4.51 23.05
C GLU A 106 -8.21 -5.70 24.04
N HIS A 107 -8.15 -5.40 25.34
CA HIS A 107 -8.01 -6.39 26.42
C HIS A 107 -9.18 -7.37 26.57
N ASN A 108 -10.34 -7.11 25.95
CA ASN A 108 -11.55 -7.92 26.11
C ASN A 108 -11.76 -8.97 25.00
N ILE A 109 -10.79 -9.17 24.11
CA ILE A 109 -10.92 -10.13 23.02
C ILE A 109 -10.27 -11.45 23.44
N PRO A 110 -10.97 -12.60 23.32
CA PRO A 110 -10.39 -13.90 23.66
C PRO A 110 -9.13 -14.19 22.84
N GLN A 111 -8.06 -14.57 23.50
CA GLN A 111 -6.78 -14.88 22.84
C GLN A 111 -6.91 -16.02 21.81
N ASP A 112 -7.74 -17.02 22.10
CA ASP A 112 -8.01 -18.13 21.17
C ASP A 112 -8.63 -17.64 19.86
N TYR A 113 -9.54 -16.64 19.93
CA TYR A 113 -10.10 -16.02 18.73
C TYR A 113 -9.00 -15.35 17.88
N ILE A 114 -8.16 -14.54 18.52
CA ILE A 114 -7.05 -13.82 17.83
C ILE A 114 -6.11 -14.82 17.16
N TYR A 115 -5.68 -15.84 17.92
CA TYR A 115 -4.78 -16.87 17.41
C TYR A 115 -5.39 -17.60 16.21
N HIS A 116 -6.65 -18.01 16.30
CA HIS A 116 -7.36 -18.67 15.22
C HIS A 116 -7.49 -17.79 13.97
N GLN A 117 -7.82 -16.50 14.12
CA GLN A 117 -7.90 -15.55 13.01
C GLN A 117 -6.55 -15.36 12.33
N ILE A 118 -5.47 -15.21 13.09
CA ILE A 118 -4.11 -15.08 12.55
C ILE A 118 -3.77 -16.32 11.71
N GLN A 119 -3.99 -17.53 12.21
CA GLN A 119 -3.70 -18.78 11.49
C GLN A 119 -4.48 -18.86 10.15
N LEU A 120 -5.78 -18.60 10.20
CA LEU A 120 -6.62 -18.58 8.99
C LEU A 120 -6.12 -17.56 7.95
N MET A 121 -5.77 -16.35 8.39
CA MET A 121 -5.30 -15.29 7.52
C MET A 121 -3.93 -15.60 6.94
N GLN A 122 -2.99 -16.12 7.73
CA GLN A 122 -1.66 -16.53 7.25
C GLN A 122 -1.76 -17.60 6.17
N HIS A 123 -2.60 -18.63 6.35
CA HIS A 123 -2.84 -19.63 5.32
C HIS A 123 -3.43 -19.04 4.03
N ALA A 124 -4.36 -18.10 4.17
CA ALA A 124 -4.94 -17.41 3.01
C ALA A 124 -3.91 -16.54 2.28
N ILE A 125 -3.08 -15.80 3.03
CA ILE A 125 -2.01 -14.95 2.51
C ILE A 125 -0.96 -15.81 1.78
N GLN A 126 -0.54 -16.94 2.35
CA GLN A 126 0.41 -17.86 1.70
C GLN A 126 -0.11 -18.36 0.36
N ARG A 127 -1.41 -18.72 0.28
CA ARG A 127 -2.03 -19.10 -0.99
C ARG A 127 -2.05 -17.94 -2.00
N GLN A 128 -2.32 -16.71 -1.54
CA GLN A 128 -2.29 -15.52 -2.38
C GLN A 128 -0.87 -15.22 -2.89
N CYS A 129 0.15 -15.29 -2.03
CA CYS A 129 1.54 -15.10 -2.44
C CYS A 129 1.94 -16.08 -3.56
N LYS A 130 1.59 -17.38 -3.43
CA LYS A 130 1.85 -18.38 -4.48
C LYS A 130 1.13 -18.10 -5.81
N ARG A 131 -0.02 -17.43 -5.77
CA ARG A 131 -0.77 -17.03 -6.98
C ARG A 131 -0.23 -15.75 -7.61
N TYR A 132 0.27 -14.82 -6.78
CA TYR A 132 0.73 -13.51 -7.23
C TYR A 132 2.17 -13.54 -7.74
N HIS A 133 3.04 -14.39 -7.16
CA HIS A 133 4.48 -14.35 -7.42
C HIS A 133 4.99 -15.67 -8.02
N LYS A 134 5.82 -15.57 -9.05
CA LYS A 134 6.60 -16.71 -9.58
C LYS A 134 7.87 -16.96 -8.75
N GLU A 135 8.45 -15.89 -8.21
CA GLU A 135 9.63 -15.86 -7.33
C GLU A 135 9.19 -15.49 -5.91
N THR A 136 10.04 -15.68 -4.92
CA THR A 136 9.75 -15.23 -3.57
C THR A 136 9.82 -13.70 -3.49
N LEU A 137 8.97 -13.07 -2.67
CA LEU A 137 9.03 -11.62 -2.45
C LEU A 137 10.43 -11.20 -1.95
N ARG A 138 11.08 -12.00 -1.10
CA ARG A 138 12.45 -11.73 -0.64
C ARG A 138 13.41 -11.51 -1.81
N GLN A 139 13.48 -12.44 -2.78
CA GLN A 139 14.36 -12.33 -3.94
C GLN A 139 14.08 -11.09 -4.81
N LEU A 140 12.85 -10.60 -4.77
CA LEU A 140 12.42 -9.45 -5.55
C LEU A 140 12.71 -8.12 -4.87
N LEU A 141 12.79 -8.09 -3.54
CA LEU A 141 12.81 -6.87 -2.73
C LEU A 141 14.15 -6.63 -2.01
N GLU A 142 14.96 -7.69 -1.83
CA GLU A 142 16.28 -7.62 -1.19
C GLU A 142 17.20 -6.63 -1.92
N ASP A 143 17.90 -5.80 -1.16
CA ASP A 143 18.85 -4.78 -1.64
C ASP A 143 18.28 -3.74 -2.63
N ARG A 144 16.94 -3.53 -2.64
CA ARG A 144 16.28 -2.58 -3.53
C ARG A 144 15.54 -1.49 -2.78
N ILE A 145 15.31 -0.37 -3.48
CA ILE A 145 14.39 0.67 -3.02
C ILE A 145 12.96 0.17 -3.23
N ILE A 146 12.15 0.21 -2.18
CA ILE A 146 10.75 -0.19 -2.22
C ILE A 146 9.86 1.03 -2.15
N ILE A 147 9.02 1.21 -3.18
CA ILE A 147 7.94 2.21 -3.18
C ILE A 147 6.66 1.49 -2.81
N LEU A 148 6.33 1.50 -1.51
CA LEU A 148 5.14 0.83 -0.96
C LEU A 148 3.93 1.75 -1.08
N VAL A 149 2.88 1.27 -1.75
CA VAL A 149 1.72 2.08 -2.09
C VAL A 149 0.41 1.48 -1.62
N ASP A 150 -0.52 2.34 -1.24
CA ASP A 150 -1.93 2.02 -0.99
C ASP A 150 -2.79 3.22 -1.40
N ASP A 151 -4.12 3.08 -1.39
CA ASP A 151 -5.05 4.16 -1.72
C ASP A 151 -5.38 5.06 -0.53
N LEU A 152 -5.23 4.55 0.70
CA LEU A 152 -5.53 5.27 1.94
C LEU A 152 -4.84 4.60 3.13
N VAL A 153 -4.17 5.38 3.98
CA VAL A 153 -3.68 4.95 5.29
C VAL A 153 -4.53 5.56 6.40
N MET A 154 -5.44 4.75 6.99
CA MET A 154 -6.30 5.17 8.10
C MET A 154 -5.63 4.93 9.46
N THR A 155 -5.77 3.74 10.02
CA THR A 155 -5.15 3.33 11.30
C THR A 155 -3.68 2.97 11.15
N GLY A 156 -3.24 2.68 9.93
CA GLY A 156 -1.87 2.27 9.62
C GLY A 156 -1.60 0.77 9.71
N ASP A 157 -2.51 -0.05 10.22
CA ASP A 157 -2.28 -1.46 10.51
C ASP A 157 -1.79 -2.28 9.32
N THR A 158 -2.49 -2.18 8.18
CA THR A 158 -2.11 -2.91 6.96
C THR A 158 -0.78 -2.43 6.41
N MET A 159 -0.57 -1.12 6.43
CA MET A 159 0.68 -0.51 5.99
C MET A 159 1.84 -0.94 6.90
N LEU A 160 1.66 -0.88 8.22
CA LEU A 160 2.65 -1.30 9.21
C LEU A 160 3.00 -2.79 9.10
N ALA A 161 1.98 -3.67 8.98
CA ALA A 161 2.22 -5.10 8.77
C ALA A 161 2.99 -5.38 7.47
N SER A 162 2.69 -4.60 6.41
CA SER A 162 3.39 -4.69 5.13
C SER A 162 4.84 -4.19 5.23
N ILE A 163 5.08 -3.05 5.88
CA ILE A 163 6.43 -2.51 6.12
C ILE A 163 7.28 -3.52 6.90
N ARG A 164 6.77 -4.06 8.01
CA ARG A 164 7.49 -5.06 8.83
C ARG A 164 7.81 -6.32 8.05
N THR A 165 6.88 -6.80 7.22
CA THR A 165 7.15 -7.94 6.34
C THR A 165 8.26 -7.62 5.34
N ILE A 166 8.22 -6.44 4.70
CA ILE A 166 9.22 -6.01 3.72
C ILE A 166 10.59 -5.81 4.39
N ARG A 167 10.66 -5.25 5.60
CA ARG A 167 11.91 -5.11 6.37
C ARG A 167 12.63 -6.43 6.57
N ASN A 168 11.89 -7.53 6.82
CA ASN A 168 12.47 -8.87 6.96
C ASN A 168 13.12 -9.39 5.67
N TYR A 169 12.85 -8.74 4.52
CA TYR A 169 13.44 -9.10 3.23
C TYR A 169 14.71 -8.31 2.89
N GLY A 170 15.15 -7.37 3.75
CA GLY A 170 16.41 -6.64 3.59
C GLY A 170 16.41 -5.59 2.47
N PRO A 171 15.39 -4.74 2.36
CA PRO A 171 15.39 -3.66 1.37
C PRO A 171 16.45 -2.60 1.72
N LEU A 172 16.93 -1.86 0.72
CA LEU A 172 17.78 -0.68 0.93
C LEU A 172 17.02 0.47 1.58
N GLU A 173 15.80 0.72 1.11
CA GLU A 173 14.96 1.83 1.57
C GLU A 173 13.49 1.46 1.38
N ILE A 174 12.62 1.87 2.31
CA ILE A 174 11.16 1.78 2.17
C ILE A 174 10.57 3.19 2.11
N ILE A 175 9.97 3.52 0.98
CA ILE A 175 9.27 4.77 0.71
C ILE A 175 7.79 4.44 0.69
N VAL A 176 7.03 4.96 1.65
CA VAL A 176 5.56 4.88 1.60
C VAL A 176 5.05 6.01 0.72
N ALA A 177 4.27 5.67 -0.31
CA ALA A 177 3.68 6.66 -1.22
C ALA A 177 2.18 6.41 -1.35
N VAL A 178 1.38 7.29 -0.74
CA VAL A 178 -0.07 7.14 -0.65
C VAL A 178 -0.78 8.49 -0.87
N PRO A 179 -1.93 8.52 -1.53
CA PRO A 179 -2.66 9.78 -1.75
C PRO A 179 -3.13 10.41 -0.45
N ILE A 180 -3.60 9.58 0.48
CA ILE A 180 -4.30 10.03 1.68
C ILE A 180 -3.75 9.33 2.91
N VAL A 181 -3.52 10.12 3.94
CA VAL A 181 -3.17 9.62 5.28
C VAL A 181 -4.05 10.29 6.32
N THR A 182 -4.31 9.61 7.42
CA THR A 182 -4.80 10.23 8.65
C THR A 182 -3.64 10.58 9.56
N PRO A 183 -3.83 11.50 10.54
CA PRO A 183 -2.82 11.74 11.58
C PRO A 183 -2.49 10.49 12.41
N GLU A 184 -3.48 9.61 12.63
CA GLU A 184 -3.32 8.34 13.33
C GLU A 184 -2.47 7.38 12.51
N GLY A 185 -2.84 7.13 11.25
CA GLY A 185 -2.12 6.24 10.35
C GLY A 185 -0.67 6.67 10.12
N THR A 186 -0.44 8.00 10.00
CA THR A 186 0.93 8.53 9.87
C THR A 186 1.77 8.24 11.11
N ARG A 187 1.22 8.45 12.32
CA ARG A 187 1.93 8.14 13.57
C ARG A 187 2.24 6.66 13.71
N ALA A 188 1.31 5.79 13.32
CA ALA A 188 1.47 4.34 13.45
C ALA A 188 2.65 3.79 12.63
N ILE A 189 3.01 4.43 11.50
CA ILE A 189 4.06 3.94 10.60
C ILE A 189 5.35 4.76 10.64
N ALA A 190 5.37 5.89 11.40
CA ALA A 190 6.45 6.89 11.34
C ALA A 190 7.85 6.33 11.63
N ASP A 191 7.98 5.41 12.59
CA ASP A 191 9.26 4.86 13.02
C ASP A 191 9.72 3.63 12.21
N GLU A 192 8.87 3.12 11.31
CA GLU A 192 9.10 1.87 10.59
C GLU A 192 9.45 2.05 9.10
N MET A 193 9.21 3.23 8.55
CA MET A 193 9.56 3.61 7.17
C MET A 193 10.73 4.59 7.12
N ASP A 194 11.39 4.69 5.96
CA ASP A 194 12.48 5.64 5.76
C ASP A 194 11.96 6.98 5.24
N LYS A 195 10.95 6.96 4.35
CA LYS A 195 10.33 8.16 3.77
C LYS A 195 8.83 7.97 3.61
N ILE A 196 8.09 9.07 3.67
CA ILE A 196 6.67 9.10 3.30
C ILE A 196 6.40 10.24 2.31
N LEU A 197 5.64 9.91 1.27
CA LEU A 197 5.05 10.84 0.33
C LEU A 197 3.53 10.68 0.38
N TYR A 198 2.83 11.77 0.64
CA TYR A 198 1.37 11.80 0.58
C TYR A 198 0.89 13.10 -0.08
N LEU A 199 -0.36 13.09 -0.57
CA LEU A 199 -0.96 14.26 -1.21
C LEU A 199 -1.79 15.08 -0.22
N THR A 200 -2.50 14.41 0.70
CA THR A 200 -3.33 15.09 1.70
C THR A 200 -3.38 14.33 3.02
N ILE A 201 -3.63 15.09 4.09
CA ILE A 201 -3.94 14.55 5.43
C ILE A 201 -5.43 14.81 5.69
N GLU A 202 -6.21 13.73 5.86
CA GLU A 202 -7.63 13.78 6.17
C GLU A 202 -7.91 13.10 7.51
N PRO A 203 -8.27 13.84 8.56
CA PRO A 203 -8.54 13.25 9.88
C PRO A 203 -9.70 12.26 9.88
N GLN A 204 -10.68 12.46 8.98
CA GLN A 204 -11.87 11.62 8.84
C GLN A 204 -12.19 11.41 7.36
N PRO A 205 -11.50 10.51 6.66
CA PRO A 205 -11.64 10.32 5.20
C PRO A 205 -12.94 9.60 4.81
N MET A 206 -14.03 9.80 5.54
CA MET A 206 -15.32 9.14 5.32
C MET A 206 -15.97 9.60 4.02
N GLY A 207 -15.97 8.75 2.99
CA GLY A 207 -16.87 8.82 1.81
C GLY A 207 -16.69 9.99 0.84
N ARG A 208 -15.72 10.91 1.05
CA ARG A 208 -15.60 12.16 0.28
C ARG A 208 -14.27 12.38 -0.41
N VAL A 209 -13.34 11.43 -0.31
CA VAL A 209 -11.99 11.65 -0.81
C VAL A 209 -11.87 11.27 -2.27
N TYR A 210 -12.51 10.19 -2.65
CA TYR A 210 -12.64 9.77 -4.04
C TYR A 210 -14.09 9.92 -4.53
N LYS A 211 -14.26 10.43 -5.73
CA LYS A 211 -15.57 10.50 -6.38
C LYS A 211 -16.02 9.12 -6.87
N ASP A 212 -15.08 8.35 -7.42
CA ASP A 212 -15.28 6.97 -7.85
C ASP A 212 -14.25 6.08 -7.13
N PHE A 213 -14.77 5.13 -6.31
CA PHE A 213 -13.95 4.29 -5.42
C PHE A 213 -14.53 2.87 -5.29
N PRO A 214 -14.57 2.11 -6.39
CA PRO A 214 -15.10 0.75 -6.37
C PRO A 214 -14.18 -0.18 -5.56
N ASP A 215 -14.78 -1.23 -4.99
CA ASP A 215 -14.03 -2.33 -4.39
C ASP A 215 -13.23 -3.07 -5.47
N VAL A 216 -12.05 -3.58 -5.08
CA VAL A 216 -11.13 -4.28 -5.98
C VAL A 216 -11.20 -5.78 -5.70
N ALA A 217 -11.64 -6.54 -6.69
CA ALA A 217 -11.71 -7.99 -6.60
C ALA A 217 -10.32 -8.64 -6.69
N GLN A 218 -10.15 -9.81 -6.11
CA GLN A 218 -8.87 -10.54 -6.12
C GLN A 218 -8.46 -10.97 -7.53
N GLU A 219 -9.41 -11.28 -8.38
CA GLU A 219 -9.20 -11.63 -9.78
C GLU A 219 -8.66 -10.45 -10.57
N GLU A 220 -9.13 -9.24 -10.28
CA GLU A 220 -8.66 -7.99 -10.89
C GLU A 220 -7.19 -7.72 -10.53
N VAL A 221 -6.80 -7.96 -9.27
CA VAL A 221 -5.39 -7.86 -8.85
C VAL A 221 -4.50 -8.77 -9.70
N LEU A 222 -4.91 -10.04 -9.93
CA LEU A 222 -4.17 -10.98 -10.76
C LEU A 222 -4.06 -10.52 -12.22
N GLU A 223 -5.14 -9.99 -12.78
CA GLU A 223 -5.16 -9.48 -14.15
C GLU A 223 -4.21 -8.31 -14.33
N ILE A 224 -4.23 -7.34 -13.41
CA ILE A 224 -3.35 -6.18 -13.41
C ILE A 224 -1.87 -6.62 -13.31
N LEU A 225 -1.56 -7.55 -12.39
CA LEU A 225 -0.20 -8.09 -12.26
C LEU A 225 0.29 -8.77 -13.54
N ARG A 226 -0.54 -9.57 -14.20
CA ARG A 226 -0.20 -10.23 -15.48
C ARG A 226 0.09 -9.20 -16.57
N LYS A 227 -0.78 -8.19 -16.72
CA LYS A 227 -0.61 -7.10 -17.70
C LYS A 227 0.65 -6.25 -17.42
N SER A 228 1.00 -6.05 -16.15
CA SER A 228 2.20 -5.31 -15.80
C SER A 228 3.47 -6.09 -16.16
N ARG A 229 3.51 -7.40 -15.93
CA ARG A 229 4.67 -8.25 -16.19
C ARG A 229 4.93 -8.46 -17.67
N SER A 230 3.90 -8.59 -18.51
CA SER A 230 4.07 -8.72 -19.97
C SER A 230 4.71 -7.47 -20.59
N ARG A 231 4.62 -6.31 -19.94
CA ARG A 231 5.23 -5.06 -20.41
C ARG A 231 6.70 -4.92 -20.01
N THR A 232 7.10 -5.49 -18.87
CA THR A 232 8.49 -5.46 -18.39
C THR A 232 9.37 -6.54 -19.01
N ASN A 233 8.78 -7.59 -19.60
CA ASN A 233 9.49 -8.69 -20.28
C ASN A 233 8.84 -8.99 -21.66
N PRO A 234 9.10 -8.18 -22.70
CA PRO A 234 8.52 -8.41 -24.05
C PRO A 234 8.97 -9.71 -24.72
N GLY A 235 9.90 -10.45 -24.13
CA GLY A 235 10.46 -11.70 -24.70
C GLY A 235 9.84 -13.01 -24.22
N GLU A 236 9.00 -13.00 -23.18
CA GLU A 236 8.42 -14.26 -22.65
C GLU A 236 7.14 -14.74 -23.39
N GLU A 237 6.51 -13.93 -24.22
CA GLU A 237 5.29 -14.31 -24.95
C GLU A 237 5.53 -15.17 -26.20
N PHE A 238 6.78 -15.36 -26.64
CA PHE A 238 7.06 -16.08 -27.91
C PHE A 238 7.25 -17.60 -27.79
N TRP A 239 7.21 -18.18 -26.58
CA TRP A 239 7.51 -19.61 -26.40
C TRP A 239 6.44 -20.44 -25.68
N SER A 240 5.20 -19.99 -25.62
CA SER A 240 4.07 -20.79 -25.11
C SER A 240 3.05 -21.06 -26.23
N ASN A 241 3.41 -21.99 -27.10
CA ASN A 241 2.50 -22.76 -27.93
C ASN A 241 2.63 -24.23 -27.57
#